data_20afbf613b926f93bf65ecd147ae425c
#
_entry.id   20afbf613b926f93bf65ecd147ae425c
#
_cell.length_a   1.000
_cell.length_b   1.000
_cell.length_c   1.000
_cell.angle_alpha   90.00
_cell.angle_beta   90.00
_cell.angle_gamma   90.00
#
_symmetry.space_group_name_H-M   'P 1'
#
loop_
_entity.id
_entity.type
_entity.pdbx_description
1 polymer ?
#
loop_
_entity_poly.entity_id
_entity_poly.type
_entity_poly.pdbx_seq_one_letter_code
_entity_poly.pdbx_strand_id
1 'polypeptide(L)'
;DALPISDLSLCPIADKMLRAYKGMYCMESFNPLGVQWYRKNHPELVRGQLSDAFLKEGEYVGVLYFVLQNLLLNFVTKPDFVAYNHHYPEILSRKLCRGLYHNTAAAWTIKSQQELDEARKHFDIFIFDSFVPEARK
;
A
#
# COMPACT_ATOMS: atom_id res chain seq x y z
N ASP A 1 -5.13 2.13 -20.99
CA ASP A 1 -5.80 0.89 -20.57
C ASP A 1 -5.01 0.28 -19.41
N ALA A 2 -5.63 0.21 -18.23
CA ALA A 2 -5.03 -0.49 -17.10
C ALA A 2 -4.94 -2.00 -17.45
N LEU A 3 -3.77 -2.60 -17.23
CA LEU A 3 -3.60 -4.04 -17.39
C LEU A 3 -4.61 -4.78 -16.50
N PRO A 4 -5.20 -5.90 -16.99
CA PRO A 4 -6.12 -6.67 -16.16
C PRO A 4 -5.42 -7.15 -14.91
N ILE A 5 -6.15 -7.21 -13.79
CA ILE A 5 -5.60 -7.59 -12.48
C ILE A 5 -4.91 -8.96 -12.48
N SER A 6 -5.28 -9.82 -13.42
CA SER A 6 -4.67 -11.13 -13.63
C SER A 6 -3.35 -11.11 -14.39
N ASP A 7 -2.98 -9.98 -15.02
CA ASP A 7 -1.70 -9.85 -15.71
C ASP A 7 -0.58 -9.59 -14.71
N LEU A 8 0.28 -10.56 -14.53
CA LEU A 8 1.45 -10.52 -13.65
C LEU A 8 2.77 -10.49 -14.42
N SER A 9 2.73 -10.22 -15.73
CA SER A 9 3.92 -10.21 -16.60
C SER A 9 5.00 -9.22 -16.14
N LEU A 10 4.58 -8.13 -15.50
CA LEU A 10 5.49 -7.13 -14.94
C LEU A 10 6.29 -7.66 -13.75
N CYS A 11 5.73 -8.57 -12.93
CA CYS A 11 6.39 -9.06 -11.72
C CYS A 11 7.76 -9.70 -11.98
N PRO A 12 7.90 -10.69 -12.89
CA PRO A 12 9.21 -11.29 -13.16
C PRO A 12 10.19 -10.32 -13.84
N ILE A 13 9.71 -9.35 -14.61
CA ILE A 13 10.55 -8.34 -15.23
C ILE A 13 11.13 -7.41 -14.17
N ALA A 14 10.30 -6.87 -13.30
CA ALA A 14 10.71 -6.00 -12.20
C ALA A 14 11.67 -6.74 -11.25
N ASP A 15 11.35 -7.98 -10.89
CA ASP A 15 12.21 -8.81 -10.05
C ASP A 15 13.62 -9.00 -10.65
N LYS A 16 13.69 -9.33 -11.94
CA LYS A 16 14.99 -9.47 -12.63
C LYS A 16 15.82 -8.21 -12.57
N MET A 17 15.20 -7.03 -12.70
CA MET A 17 15.90 -5.74 -12.61
C MET A 17 16.36 -5.46 -11.18
N LEU A 18 15.49 -5.70 -10.19
CA LEU A 18 15.76 -5.41 -8.79
C LEU A 18 16.81 -6.33 -8.17
N ARG A 19 16.97 -7.56 -8.64
CA ARG A 19 18.04 -8.46 -8.17
C ARG A 19 19.46 -7.91 -8.34
N ALA A 20 19.67 -7.01 -9.29
CA ALA A 20 20.97 -6.35 -9.47
C ALA A 20 21.22 -5.23 -8.44
N TYR A 21 20.18 -4.74 -7.77
CA TYR A 21 20.29 -3.71 -6.76
C TYR A 21 20.83 -4.26 -5.45
N LYS A 22 21.82 -3.57 -4.86
CA LYS A 22 22.51 -4.03 -3.63
C LYS A 22 21.99 -3.36 -2.36
N GLY A 23 21.12 -2.36 -2.47
CA GLY A 23 20.52 -1.69 -1.33
C GLY A 23 19.28 -2.43 -0.78
N MET A 24 18.79 -1.97 0.36
CA MET A 24 17.48 -2.41 0.87
C MET A 24 16.37 -1.79 0.02
N TYR A 25 15.35 -2.58 -0.26
CA TYR A 25 14.14 -2.11 -0.93
C TYR A 25 12.92 -2.91 -0.45
N CYS A 26 11.77 -2.34 -0.62
CA CYS A 26 10.49 -3.01 -0.49
C CYS A 26 9.73 -2.86 -1.80
N MET A 27 8.69 -3.65 -1.99
CA MET A 27 7.78 -3.51 -3.11
C MET A 27 6.37 -3.19 -2.61
N GLU A 28 5.64 -2.43 -3.38
CA GLU A 28 4.22 -2.17 -3.14
C GLU A 28 3.44 -2.20 -4.43
N SER A 29 2.16 -2.54 -4.34
CA SER A 29 1.28 -2.63 -5.50
C SER A 29 -0.18 -2.40 -5.13
N PHE A 30 -0.93 -1.77 -6.03
CA PHE A 30 -2.39 -1.78 -6.01
C PHE A 30 -2.96 -3.16 -6.37
N ASN A 31 -2.21 -3.94 -7.15
CA ASN A 31 -2.63 -5.27 -7.54
C ASN A 31 -2.30 -6.32 -6.45
N PRO A 32 -3.29 -6.85 -5.73
CA PRO A 32 -3.04 -7.81 -4.66
C PRO A 32 -2.44 -9.13 -5.18
N LEU A 33 -2.70 -9.51 -6.44
CA LEU A 33 -2.07 -10.69 -7.03
C LEU A 33 -0.57 -10.47 -7.27
N GLY A 34 -0.13 -9.23 -7.53
CA GLY A 34 1.27 -8.86 -7.57
C GLY A 34 1.94 -9.04 -6.20
N VAL A 35 1.29 -8.55 -5.11
CA VAL A 35 1.77 -8.77 -3.75
C VAL A 35 1.85 -10.26 -3.41
N GLN A 36 0.85 -11.05 -3.83
CA GLN A 36 0.85 -12.51 -3.66
C GLN A 36 1.98 -13.19 -4.44
N TRP A 37 2.26 -12.73 -5.67
CA TRP A 37 3.34 -13.26 -6.49
C TRP A 37 4.69 -13.10 -5.79
N TYR A 38 4.98 -11.90 -5.28
CA TYR A 38 6.20 -11.63 -4.51
C TYR A 38 6.24 -12.44 -3.21
N ARG A 39 5.12 -12.60 -2.51
CA ARG A 39 5.07 -13.46 -1.33
C ARG A 39 5.49 -14.91 -1.61
N LYS A 40 5.09 -15.45 -2.77
CA LYS A 40 5.40 -16.82 -3.15
C LYS A 40 6.83 -16.99 -3.63
N ASN A 41 7.36 -16.02 -4.36
CA ASN A 41 8.66 -16.12 -5.02
C ASN A 41 9.80 -15.48 -4.22
N HIS A 42 9.48 -14.47 -3.38
CA HIS A 42 10.42 -13.69 -2.57
C HIS A 42 9.84 -13.42 -1.19
N PRO A 43 9.68 -14.46 -0.33
CA PRO A 43 9.10 -14.31 1.00
C PRO A 43 9.92 -13.40 1.92
N GLU A 44 11.21 -13.22 1.66
CA GLU A 44 12.14 -12.37 2.40
C GLU A 44 11.93 -10.87 2.12
N LEU A 45 11.30 -10.52 1.00
CA LEU A 45 11.10 -9.14 0.60
C LEU A 45 9.90 -8.53 1.33
N VAL A 46 10.09 -7.35 1.89
CA VAL A 46 9.01 -6.55 2.50
C VAL A 46 8.03 -6.09 1.43
N ARG A 47 6.74 -6.34 1.65
CA ARG A 47 5.66 -6.11 0.68
C ARG A 47 4.56 -5.25 1.25
N GLY A 48 4.14 -4.26 0.48
CA GLY A 48 3.03 -3.37 0.78
C GLY A 48 1.84 -3.56 -0.15
N GLN A 49 0.64 -3.44 0.40
CA GLN A 49 -0.58 -3.27 -0.37
C GLN A 49 -0.90 -1.78 -0.44
N LEU A 50 -0.94 -1.23 -1.65
CA LEU A 50 -1.45 0.13 -1.88
C LEU A 50 -2.98 0.12 -1.87
N SER A 51 -3.57 1.06 -1.17
CA SER A 51 -5.00 1.30 -1.15
C SER A 51 -5.28 2.79 -1.30
N ASP A 52 -6.20 3.14 -2.20
CA ASP A 52 -6.69 4.50 -2.35
C ASP A 52 -8.18 4.57 -1.98
N ALA A 53 -8.63 5.76 -1.59
CA ALA A 53 -10.04 6.05 -1.43
C ALA A 53 -10.67 6.31 -2.82
N PHE A 54 -10.98 5.28 -3.57
CA PHE A 54 -11.72 5.38 -4.84
C PHE A 54 -13.17 5.90 -4.68
N LEU A 55 -13.43 6.63 -3.60
CA LEU A 55 -14.74 7.13 -3.16
C LEU A 55 -15.16 8.44 -3.81
N LYS A 56 -14.52 8.86 -4.89
CA LYS A 56 -15.04 10.02 -5.65
C LYS A 56 -15.75 9.54 -6.89
N GLU A 57 -17.07 9.66 -6.86
CA GLU A 57 -18.04 9.54 -7.95
C GLU A 57 -18.93 8.30 -7.93
N GLY A 58 -19.97 8.32 -7.03
CA GLY A 58 -21.27 7.73 -7.32
C GLY A 58 -21.46 6.21 -7.35
N GLU A 59 -20.41 5.41 -7.30
CA GLU A 59 -20.52 3.94 -7.36
C GLU A 59 -20.20 3.27 -6.01
N TYR A 60 -21.10 3.47 -5.04
CA TYR A 60 -20.95 2.87 -3.70
C TYR A 60 -20.81 1.34 -3.70
N VAL A 61 -21.37 0.67 -4.70
CA VAL A 61 -21.33 -0.80 -4.80
C VAL A 61 -19.94 -1.27 -5.23
N GLY A 62 -19.30 -0.58 -6.17
CA GLY A 62 -17.96 -0.92 -6.64
C GLY A 62 -16.90 -0.75 -5.57
N VAL A 63 -17.02 0.30 -4.75
CA VAL A 63 -16.08 0.60 -3.68
C VAL A 63 -16.18 -0.37 -2.51
N LEU A 64 -17.39 -0.70 -2.07
CA LEU A 64 -17.58 -1.70 -1.02
C LEU A 64 -17.04 -3.06 -1.46
N TYR A 65 -17.28 -3.43 -2.70
CA TYR A 65 -16.76 -4.66 -3.30
C TYR A 65 -15.24 -4.64 -3.39
N PHE A 66 -14.64 -3.53 -3.81
CA PHE A 66 -13.20 -3.34 -3.86
C PHE A 66 -12.56 -3.41 -2.45
N VAL A 67 -13.17 -2.77 -1.46
CA VAL A 67 -12.70 -2.80 -0.05
C VAL A 67 -12.82 -4.20 0.52
N LEU A 68 -13.96 -4.87 0.35
CA LEU A 68 -14.16 -6.24 0.82
C LEU A 68 -13.24 -7.24 0.11
N GLN A 69 -13.06 -7.10 -1.19
CA GLN A 69 -12.17 -7.95 -1.97
C GLN A 69 -10.70 -7.76 -1.54
N ASN A 70 -10.26 -6.54 -1.30
CA ASN A 70 -8.91 -6.27 -0.81
C ASN A 70 -8.71 -6.77 0.63
N LEU A 71 -9.69 -6.67 1.51
CA LEU A 71 -9.62 -7.22 2.86
C LEU A 71 -9.52 -8.75 2.84
N LEU A 72 -10.32 -9.42 2.01
CA LEU A 72 -10.24 -10.88 1.82
C LEU A 72 -8.92 -11.28 1.15
N LEU A 73 -8.45 -10.50 0.19
CA LEU A 73 -7.18 -10.73 -0.48
C LEU A 73 -5.99 -10.44 0.45
N ASN A 74 -6.07 -9.47 1.36
CA ASN A 74 -5.04 -9.25 2.38
C ASN A 74 -4.87 -10.45 3.30
N PHE A 75 -5.93 -11.20 3.58
CA PHE A 75 -5.81 -12.48 4.30
C PHE A 75 -4.95 -13.49 3.53
N VAL A 76 -5.07 -13.52 2.20
CA VAL A 76 -4.29 -14.41 1.33
C VAL A 76 -2.90 -13.85 1.05
N THR A 77 -2.78 -12.56 0.75
CA THR A 77 -1.52 -11.90 0.37
C THR A 77 -0.61 -11.64 1.56
N LYS A 78 -1.18 -11.42 2.75
CA LYS A 78 -0.48 -11.09 4.01
C LYS A 78 0.61 -10.05 3.77
N PRO A 79 0.24 -8.82 3.40
CA PRO A 79 1.22 -7.76 3.21
C PRO A 79 1.84 -7.39 4.57
N ASP A 80 3.11 -6.97 4.55
CA ASP A 80 3.83 -6.54 5.75
C ASP A 80 3.36 -5.16 6.20
N PHE A 81 2.93 -4.31 5.26
CA PHE A 81 2.31 -3.02 5.52
C PHE A 81 1.19 -2.71 4.52
N VAL A 82 0.30 -1.81 4.90
CA VAL A 82 -0.73 -1.29 3.99
C VAL A 82 -0.58 0.22 3.89
N ALA A 83 -0.43 0.72 2.66
CA ALA A 83 -0.27 2.13 2.38
C ALA A 83 -1.60 2.75 1.94
N TYR A 84 -2.04 3.79 2.66
CA TYR A 84 -3.30 4.49 2.44
C TYR A 84 -3.06 5.95 2.04
N ASN A 85 -3.99 6.49 1.26
CA ASN A 85 -4.06 7.92 1.03
C ASN A 85 -4.30 8.65 2.37
N HIS A 86 -3.36 9.52 2.75
CA HIS A 86 -3.37 10.20 4.06
C HIS A 86 -4.54 11.17 4.26
N HIS A 87 -5.19 11.62 3.19
CA HIS A 87 -6.37 12.49 3.29
C HIS A 87 -7.60 11.82 3.91
N TYR A 88 -7.59 10.49 4.04
CA TYR A 88 -8.73 9.71 4.54
C TYR A 88 -8.34 8.78 5.71
N PRO A 89 -7.88 9.32 6.85
CA PRO A 89 -7.37 8.51 7.96
C PRO A 89 -8.45 7.65 8.64
N GLU A 90 -9.72 8.01 8.48
CA GLU A 90 -10.86 7.36 9.14
C GLU A 90 -11.53 6.24 8.32
N ILE A 91 -10.95 5.84 7.19
CA ILE A 91 -11.52 4.78 6.34
C ILE A 91 -11.67 3.47 7.13
N LEU A 92 -12.85 2.87 7.02
CA LEU A 92 -13.19 1.61 7.69
C LEU A 92 -12.21 0.49 7.38
N SER A 93 -11.75 0.38 6.12
CA SER A 93 -10.76 -0.61 5.70
C SER A 93 -9.45 -0.51 6.48
N ARG A 94 -8.96 0.70 6.75
CA ARG A 94 -7.76 0.93 7.56
C ARG A 94 -7.97 0.46 9.01
N LYS A 95 -9.10 0.84 9.61
CA LYS A 95 -9.45 0.43 10.99
C LYS A 95 -9.55 -1.09 11.10
N LEU A 96 -10.17 -1.74 10.13
CA LEU A 96 -10.28 -3.20 10.08
C LEU A 96 -8.91 -3.88 9.86
N CYS A 97 -8.10 -3.39 8.93
CA CYS A 97 -6.77 -3.94 8.71
C CYS A 97 -5.87 -3.79 9.95
N ARG A 98 -5.89 -2.62 10.60
CA ARG A 98 -5.12 -2.40 11.82
C ARG A 98 -5.62 -3.29 12.99
N GLY A 99 -6.94 -3.44 13.13
CA GLY A 99 -7.54 -4.25 14.22
C GLY A 99 -7.40 -5.76 14.03
N LEU A 100 -7.52 -6.25 12.78
CA LEU A 100 -7.52 -7.68 12.50
C LEU A 100 -6.12 -8.24 12.19
N TYR A 101 -5.26 -7.46 11.53
CA TYR A 101 -3.97 -7.94 11.04
C TYR A 101 -2.77 -7.33 11.76
N HIS A 102 -2.99 -6.35 12.63
CA HIS A 102 -1.93 -5.59 13.32
C HIS A 102 -0.87 -5.02 12.36
N ASN A 103 -1.26 -4.74 11.11
CA ASN A 103 -0.35 -4.29 10.08
C ASN A 103 0.11 -2.85 10.32
N THR A 104 1.36 -2.58 9.97
CA THR A 104 1.90 -1.23 9.92
C THR A 104 1.14 -0.41 8.88
N ALA A 105 0.68 0.78 9.26
CA ALA A 105 -0.03 1.69 8.37
C ALA A 105 0.95 2.72 7.78
N ALA A 106 1.07 2.74 6.46
CA ALA A 106 1.84 3.76 5.75
C ALA A 106 0.91 4.83 5.15
N ALA A 107 1.32 6.08 5.23
CA ALA A 107 0.65 7.21 4.58
C ALA A 107 1.32 7.56 3.25
N TRP A 108 0.56 7.79 2.18
CA TRP A 108 1.05 8.24 0.88
C TRP A 108 0.06 9.22 0.23
N THR A 109 0.44 10.10 -0.66
CA THR A 109 1.77 10.66 -0.81
C THR A 109 1.79 12.01 -0.11
N ILE A 110 2.66 12.17 0.83
CA ILE A 110 2.79 13.39 1.64
C ILE A 110 3.66 14.39 0.89
N LYS A 111 3.19 15.62 0.72
CA LYS A 111 3.83 16.65 -0.11
C LYS A 111 4.29 17.89 0.67
N SER A 112 4.06 17.93 1.97
CA SER A 112 4.47 19.05 2.81
C SER A 112 4.73 18.63 4.25
N GLN A 113 5.47 19.46 5.00
CA GLN A 113 5.70 19.26 6.43
C GLN A 113 4.40 19.28 7.22
N GLN A 114 3.44 20.14 6.84
CA GLN A 114 2.14 20.23 7.50
C GLN A 114 1.34 18.91 7.34
N GLU A 115 1.31 18.33 6.14
CA GLU A 115 0.66 17.05 5.90
C GLU A 115 1.36 15.93 6.68
N LEU A 116 2.69 15.95 6.76
CA LEU A 116 3.46 14.99 7.53
C LEU A 116 3.10 15.05 9.01
N ASP A 117 3.02 16.24 9.59
CA ASP A 117 2.70 16.42 11.01
C ASP A 117 1.27 15.98 11.34
N GLU A 118 0.34 16.17 10.42
CA GLU A 118 -1.03 15.65 10.57
C GLU A 118 -1.06 14.11 10.42
N ALA A 119 -0.39 13.56 9.42
CA ALA A 119 -0.34 12.12 9.18
C ALA A 119 0.31 11.35 10.34
N ARG A 120 1.26 11.95 11.05
CA ARG A 120 1.90 11.36 12.24
C ARG A 120 0.94 10.97 13.37
N LYS A 121 -0.24 11.57 13.41
CA LYS A 121 -1.28 11.23 14.39
C LYS A 121 -1.96 9.88 14.12
N HIS A 122 -1.87 9.40 12.88
CA HIS A 122 -2.66 8.28 12.39
C HIS A 122 -1.86 7.15 11.75
N PHE A 123 -0.62 7.41 11.32
CA PHE A 123 0.20 6.48 10.54
C PHE A 123 1.58 6.26 11.19
N ASP A 124 2.20 5.15 10.83
CA ASP A 124 3.47 4.70 11.38
C ASP A 124 4.64 4.94 10.41
N ILE A 125 4.39 4.87 9.09
CA ILE A 125 5.35 5.06 8.00
C ILE A 125 4.83 6.16 7.07
N PHE A 126 5.74 6.91 6.46
CA PHE A 126 5.40 8.07 5.62
C PHE A 126 6.15 8.00 4.29
N ILE A 127 5.39 7.90 3.20
CA ILE A 127 5.88 7.98 1.83
C ILE A 127 5.64 9.41 1.36
N PHE A 128 6.73 10.12 1.06
CA PHE A 128 6.67 11.55 0.73
C PHE A 128 7.45 11.85 -0.54
N ASP A 129 7.08 12.93 -1.22
CA ASP A 129 7.80 13.50 -2.34
C ASP A 129 7.76 15.03 -2.30
N SER A 130 8.59 15.66 -3.15
CA SER A 130 8.61 17.10 -3.41
C SER A 130 9.02 18.00 -2.24
N PHE A 131 9.42 17.46 -1.09
CA PHE A 131 9.98 18.22 0.03
C PHE A 131 10.96 17.38 0.86
N VAL A 132 11.76 18.04 1.69
CA VAL A 132 12.66 17.39 2.65
C VAL A 132 12.05 17.51 4.04
N PRO A 133 11.68 16.39 4.70
CA PRO A 133 11.12 16.43 6.03
C PRO A 133 12.10 16.99 7.08
N GLU A 134 11.58 17.76 8.02
CA GLU A 134 12.36 18.16 9.18
C GLU A 134 12.68 16.96 10.07
N ALA A 135 13.94 16.88 10.52
CA ALA A 135 14.35 15.84 11.45
C ALA A 135 13.58 16.00 12.79
N ARG A 136 13.13 14.90 13.35
CA ARG A 136 12.61 14.91 14.73
C ARG A 136 13.73 15.33 15.68
N LYS A 137 13.47 16.39 16.44
CA LYS A 137 14.28 16.74 17.61
C LYS A 137 14.01 15.78 18.76
#